data_cf401274284375d23fe7f95dfba670d9
#
_entry.id   cf401274284375d23fe7f95dfba670d9
#
_cell.length_a   1.000
_cell.length_b   1.000
_cell.length_c   1.000
_cell.angle_alpha   90.00
_cell.angle_beta   90.00
_cell.angle_gamma   90.00
#
_symmetry.space_group_name_H-M   'P 1'
#
loop_
_entity.id
_entity.type
_entity.pdbx_description
1 polymer ?
#
loop_
_entity_poly.entity_id
_entity_poly.type
_entity_poly.pdbx_seq_one_letter_code
_entity_poly.pdbx_strand_id
1 'polypeptide(L)'
;MLFRSEEGTALYEHLDRYPALPDEDTERQMYDTACLRLADNGYHQYEISNFAKEGKACRHNLSYWERKNYLGFGTGAASLLCEQRYTNTDSLALYIDTMAELEEKKEVISKALAAVRAEQHTLSVPEQMEEMFFLGLRKNSGISEADFLGKFGKTVDDIYAQVLEKNQKFGLLVRENGRIFLTKRGREVSNVVM
;
A
#
# COMPACT_ATOMS: atom_id res chain seq x y z
N MET A 1 5.16 -10.69 6.58
CA MET A 1 6.03 -9.53 6.25
C MET A 1 7.44 -9.99 6.53
N LEU A 2 8.17 -10.34 5.48
CA LEU A 2 9.57 -10.73 5.62
C LEU A 2 10.35 -9.50 6.09
N PHE A 3 11.03 -9.63 7.20
CA PHE A 3 12.00 -8.63 7.64
C PHE A 3 13.13 -8.61 6.62
N ARG A 4 13.22 -7.56 5.83
CA ARG A 4 14.34 -7.35 4.92
C ARG A 4 15.27 -6.31 5.52
N SER A 5 16.50 -6.72 5.78
CA SER A 5 17.58 -5.75 5.98
C SER A 5 17.92 -5.16 4.61
N GLU A 6 17.79 -3.86 4.46
CA GLU A 6 18.08 -3.15 3.21
C GLU A 6 19.57 -2.82 3.13
N GLU A 7 20.17 -3.01 1.95
CA GLU A 7 21.54 -2.57 1.67
C GLU A 7 21.73 -1.09 2.01
N GLY A 8 22.88 -0.75 2.61
CA GLY A 8 23.19 0.62 3.04
C GLY A 8 22.59 1.01 4.39
N THR A 9 21.89 0.11 5.07
CA THR A 9 21.46 0.35 6.46
C THR A 9 22.49 -0.20 7.46
N ALA A 10 22.63 0.46 8.61
CA ALA A 10 23.54 0.01 9.65
C ALA A 10 23.28 -1.42 10.11
N LEU A 11 22.05 -1.88 10.07
CA LEU A 11 21.69 -3.27 10.37
C LEU A 11 22.26 -4.23 9.32
N TYR A 12 22.11 -3.91 8.04
CA TYR A 12 22.62 -4.76 6.94
C TYR A 12 24.14 -4.87 6.98
N GLU A 13 24.84 -3.74 7.20
CA GLU A 13 26.30 -3.67 7.25
C GLU A 13 26.91 -4.42 8.43
N HIS A 14 26.13 -4.67 9.48
CA HIS A 14 26.60 -5.25 10.75
C HIS A 14 25.80 -6.49 11.16
N LEU A 15 25.18 -7.21 10.20
CA LEU A 15 24.44 -8.45 10.49
C LEU A 15 25.26 -9.48 11.25
N ASP A 16 26.58 -9.50 11.04
CA ASP A 16 27.55 -10.36 11.73
C ASP A 16 27.63 -10.11 13.24
N ARG A 17 27.21 -8.93 13.71
CA ARG A 17 27.21 -8.54 15.13
C ARG A 17 25.93 -8.90 15.88
N TYR A 18 24.92 -9.36 15.17
CA TYR A 18 23.61 -9.71 15.73
C TYR A 18 23.42 -11.22 15.72
N PRO A 19 22.55 -11.76 16.59
CA PRO A 19 22.13 -13.15 16.48
C PRO A 19 21.58 -13.44 15.08
N ALA A 20 21.71 -14.69 14.63
CA ALA A 20 21.14 -15.12 13.38
C ALA A 20 19.65 -14.74 13.30
N LEU A 21 19.23 -14.20 12.17
CA LEU A 21 17.80 -13.92 11.93
C LEU A 21 17.02 -15.23 11.98
N PRO A 22 15.76 -15.20 12.44
CA PRO A 22 14.92 -16.39 12.45
C PRO A 22 14.75 -16.92 11.02
N ASP A 23 14.61 -18.23 10.90
CA ASP A 23 14.22 -18.85 9.64
C ASP A 23 12.74 -18.52 9.31
N GLU A 24 12.32 -18.80 8.08
CA GLU A 24 10.99 -18.47 7.60
C GLU A 24 9.86 -19.09 8.44
N ASP A 25 10.05 -20.29 8.96
CA ASP A 25 9.04 -20.97 9.76
C ASP A 25 8.92 -20.33 11.16
N THR A 26 10.05 -19.98 11.75
CA THR A 26 10.08 -19.22 13.00
C THR A 26 9.46 -17.84 12.84
N GLU A 27 9.76 -17.12 11.74
CA GLU A 27 9.15 -15.82 11.45
C GLU A 27 7.63 -15.92 11.32
N ARG A 28 7.11 -16.96 10.63
CA ARG A 28 5.67 -17.22 10.54
C ARG A 28 5.04 -17.48 11.90
N GLN A 29 5.69 -18.31 12.74
CA GLN A 29 5.20 -18.57 14.09
C GLN A 29 5.18 -17.33 14.97
N MET A 30 6.19 -16.47 14.85
CA MET A 30 6.22 -15.18 15.54
C MET A 30 5.07 -14.27 15.09
N TYR A 31 4.84 -14.18 13.79
CA TYR A 31 3.72 -13.41 13.24
C TYR A 31 2.36 -13.95 13.69
N ASP A 32 2.13 -15.25 13.60
CA ASP A 32 0.90 -15.90 14.06
C ASP A 32 0.66 -15.68 15.56
N THR A 33 1.71 -15.81 16.36
CA THR A 33 1.65 -15.54 17.81
C THR A 33 1.27 -14.08 18.08
N ALA A 34 1.84 -13.14 17.33
CA ALA A 34 1.49 -11.72 17.46
C ALA A 34 0.02 -11.47 17.10
N CYS A 35 -0.45 -12.06 15.99
CA CYS A 35 -1.85 -11.96 15.56
C CYS A 35 -2.81 -12.47 16.63
N LEU A 36 -2.54 -13.65 17.22
CA LEU A 36 -3.38 -14.23 18.25
C LEU A 36 -3.40 -13.37 19.52
N ARG A 37 -2.23 -12.96 20.01
CA ARG A 37 -2.14 -12.11 21.21
C ARG A 37 -2.83 -10.77 21.05
N LEU A 38 -2.74 -10.17 19.85
CA LEU A 38 -3.42 -8.92 19.55
C LEU A 38 -4.95 -9.12 19.52
N ALA A 39 -5.42 -10.21 18.88
CA ALA A 39 -6.84 -10.55 18.85
C ALA A 39 -7.42 -10.79 20.24
N ASP A 40 -6.71 -11.52 21.13
CA ASP A 40 -7.10 -11.75 22.51
C ASP A 40 -7.23 -10.46 23.33
N ASN A 41 -6.56 -9.38 22.91
CA ASN A 41 -6.64 -8.06 23.51
C ASN A 41 -7.57 -7.09 22.75
N GLY A 42 -8.39 -7.60 21.81
CA GLY A 42 -9.38 -6.83 21.07
C GLY A 42 -8.81 -6.00 19.93
N TYR A 43 -7.59 -6.30 19.48
CA TYR A 43 -7.00 -5.71 18.29
C TYR A 43 -7.14 -6.66 17.10
N HIS A 44 -7.95 -6.30 16.15
CA HIS A 44 -8.19 -7.08 14.94
C HIS A 44 -7.36 -6.56 13.78
N GLN A 45 -6.77 -7.47 13.02
CA GLN A 45 -6.06 -7.15 11.81
C GLN A 45 -7.04 -6.59 10.78
N TYR A 46 -6.82 -5.39 10.26
CA TYR A 46 -7.65 -4.78 9.22
C TYR A 46 -6.97 -4.72 7.86
N GLU A 47 -5.63 -4.85 7.82
CA GLU A 47 -4.81 -5.01 6.63
C GLU A 47 -3.54 -5.82 6.97
N ILE A 48 -2.72 -6.18 6.00
CA ILE A 48 -1.60 -7.14 6.13
C ILE A 48 -0.69 -6.84 7.34
N SER A 49 -0.42 -5.58 7.64
CA SER A 49 0.59 -5.19 8.63
C SER A 49 0.04 -4.51 9.88
N ASN A 50 -1.24 -4.12 9.88
CA ASN A 50 -1.78 -3.27 10.93
C ASN A 50 -3.03 -3.85 11.60
N PHE A 51 -3.12 -3.57 12.90
CA PHE A 51 -4.17 -4.03 13.79
C PHE A 51 -4.84 -2.84 14.46
N ALA A 52 -6.12 -2.94 14.78
CA ALA A 52 -6.86 -1.91 15.48
C ALA A 52 -8.00 -2.51 16.31
N LYS A 53 -8.42 -1.81 17.34
CA LYS A 53 -9.70 -2.07 18.00
C LYS A 53 -10.85 -1.76 17.05
N GLU A 54 -12.01 -2.33 17.31
CA GLU A 54 -13.20 -2.10 16.49
C GLU A 54 -13.48 -0.59 16.29
N GLY A 55 -13.73 -0.19 15.04
CA GLY A 55 -13.95 1.20 14.64
C GLY A 55 -12.73 2.12 14.73
N LYS A 56 -11.52 1.60 15.05
CA LYS A 56 -10.30 2.39 15.22
C LYS A 56 -9.22 2.12 14.14
N ALA A 57 -9.58 1.45 13.05
CA ALA A 57 -8.66 1.28 11.92
C ALA A 57 -8.13 2.63 11.42
N CYS A 58 -6.85 2.69 11.07
CA CYS A 58 -6.22 3.93 10.63
C CYS A 58 -6.80 4.39 9.29
N ARG A 59 -7.59 5.45 9.30
CA ARG A 59 -8.25 6.01 8.12
C ARG A 59 -7.23 6.46 7.07
N HIS A 60 -6.09 6.96 7.51
CA HIS A 60 -5.01 7.38 6.62
C HIS A 60 -4.47 6.19 5.81
N ASN A 61 -4.13 5.07 6.47
CA ASN A 61 -3.69 3.86 5.78
C ASN A 61 -4.76 3.32 4.83
N LEU A 62 -6.00 3.25 5.28
CA LEU A 62 -7.12 2.79 4.45
C LEU A 62 -7.29 3.67 3.20
N SER A 63 -7.04 4.98 3.31
CA SER A 63 -7.10 5.88 2.14
C SER A 63 -6.10 5.51 1.05
N TYR A 64 -4.90 5.06 1.41
CA TYR A 64 -3.92 4.53 0.45
C TYR A 64 -4.39 3.24 -0.19
N TRP A 65 -4.86 2.29 0.62
CA TRP A 65 -5.34 0.99 0.13
C TRP A 65 -6.63 1.09 -0.72
N GLU A 66 -7.36 2.19 -0.59
CA GLU A 66 -8.55 2.51 -1.37
C GLU A 66 -8.26 3.45 -2.55
N ARG A 67 -7.00 3.76 -2.82
CA ARG A 67 -6.57 4.69 -3.87
C ARG A 67 -7.30 6.03 -3.83
N LYS A 68 -7.57 6.56 -2.63
CA LYS A 68 -8.13 7.91 -2.48
C LYS A 68 -7.06 8.96 -2.80
N ASN A 69 -7.51 10.11 -3.29
CA ASN A 69 -6.63 11.25 -3.48
C ASN A 69 -5.96 11.65 -2.16
N TYR A 70 -4.67 11.92 -2.22
CA TYR A 70 -3.88 12.45 -1.11
C TYR A 70 -2.79 13.39 -1.61
N LEU A 71 -2.40 14.33 -0.74
CA LEU A 71 -1.30 15.26 -0.98
C LEU A 71 -0.19 15.01 0.02
N GLY A 72 1.02 14.84 -0.48
CA GLY A 72 2.24 14.79 0.32
C GLY A 72 2.88 16.16 0.44
N PHE A 73 3.31 16.49 1.65
CA PHE A 73 4.02 17.73 1.96
C PHE A 73 5.42 17.40 2.46
N GLY A 74 6.38 18.22 2.08
CA GLY A 74 7.79 18.05 2.41
C GLY A 74 8.58 17.36 1.31
N THR A 75 9.89 17.22 1.54
CA THR A 75 10.84 16.57 0.62
C THR A 75 10.52 15.08 0.47
N GLY A 76 10.63 14.56 -0.76
CA GLY A 76 10.40 13.15 -1.07
C GLY A 76 8.95 12.68 -0.89
N ALA A 77 8.02 13.57 -0.52
CA ALA A 77 6.64 13.18 -0.26
C ALA A 77 5.90 12.86 -1.55
N ALA A 78 5.24 11.69 -1.58
CA ALA A 78 4.42 11.26 -2.70
C ALA A 78 2.98 11.78 -2.59
N SER A 79 2.33 11.95 -3.73
CA SER A 79 0.92 12.35 -3.86
C SER A 79 0.23 11.53 -4.93
N LEU A 80 -1.08 11.37 -4.78
CA LEU A 80 -1.98 10.88 -5.81
C LEU A 80 -3.18 11.82 -5.89
N LEU A 81 -3.33 12.52 -6.99
CA LEU A 81 -4.42 13.47 -7.19
C LEU A 81 -4.98 13.33 -8.61
N CYS A 82 -6.26 13.02 -8.72
CA CYS A 82 -6.94 12.86 -10.02
C CYS A 82 -6.18 11.94 -10.99
N GLU A 83 -5.77 10.78 -10.50
CA GLU A 83 -4.99 9.75 -11.22
C GLU A 83 -3.59 10.23 -11.66
N GLN A 84 -3.12 11.33 -11.13
CA GLN A 84 -1.74 11.77 -11.29
C GLN A 84 -0.95 11.47 -10.02
N ARG A 85 0.10 10.68 -10.17
CA ARG A 85 1.09 10.45 -9.11
C ARG A 85 2.27 11.36 -9.33
N TYR A 86 2.74 11.97 -8.26
CA TYR A 86 3.96 12.75 -8.28
C TYR A 86 4.69 12.67 -6.93
N THR A 87 5.98 12.90 -6.99
CA THR A 87 6.86 12.93 -5.82
C THR A 87 7.53 14.29 -5.76
N ASN A 88 7.58 14.88 -4.59
CA ASN A 88 8.32 16.11 -4.38
C ASN A 88 9.83 15.85 -4.46
N THR A 89 10.61 16.90 -4.75
CA THR A 89 12.08 16.82 -4.71
C THR A 89 12.58 16.30 -3.35
N ASP A 90 13.63 15.52 -3.37
CA ASP A 90 14.36 15.07 -2.18
C ASP A 90 15.35 16.12 -1.65
N SER A 91 15.67 17.13 -2.46
CA SER A 91 16.54 18.24 -2.06
C SER A 91 15.83 19.19 -1.10
N LEU A 92 16.27 19.18 0.16
CA LEU A 92 15.75 20.09 1.18
C LEU A 92 15.98 21.56 0.82
N ALA A 93 17.14 21.90 0.27
CA ALA A 93 17.46 23.26 -0.14
C ALA A 93 16.49 23.74 -1.23
N LEU A 94 16.36 22.95 -2.31
CA LEU A 94 15.44 23.28 -3.41
C LEU A 94 13.99 23.42 -2.92
N TYR A 95 13.55 22.56 -2.00
CA TYR A 95 12.20 22.61 -1.44
C TYR A 95 11.97 23.92 -0.67
N ILE A 96 12.90 24.29 0.22
CA ILE A 96 12.81 25.50 1.04
C ILE A 96 12.85 26.76 0.16
N ASP A 97 13.83 26.86 -0.75
CA ASP A 97 14.00 28.02 -1.62
C ASP A 97 12.76 28.24 -2.50
N THR A 98 12.23 27.17 -3.08
CA THR A 98 11.02 27.25 -3.90
C THR A 98 9.80 27.69 -3.07
N MET A 99 9.63 27.17 -1.86
CA MET A 99 8.51 27.56 -0.99
C MET A 99 8.63 29.01 -0.54
N ALA A 100 9.83 29.51 -0.21
CA ALA A 100 10.07 30.90 0.15
C ALA A 100 9.75 31.86 -1.01
N GLU A 101 10.21 31.55 -2.23
CA GLU A 101 9.87 32.34 -3.41
C GLU A 101 8.38 32.47 -3.67
N LEU A 102 7.65 31.36 -3.47
CA LEU A 102 6.20 31.31 -3.69
C LEU A 102 5.42 32.11 -2.64
N GLU A 103 5.89 32.10 -1.40
CA GLU A 103 5.34 32.93 -0.32
C GLU A 103 5.52 34.44 -0.62
N GLU A 104 6.71 34.85 -1.06
CA GLU A 104 6.99 36.26 -1.47
C GLU A 104 6.10 36.71 -2.63
N LYS A 105 5.93 35.83 -3.64
CA LYS A 105 5.15 36.14 -4.85
C LYS A 105 3.65 36.03 -4.65
N LYS A 106 3.18 35.57 -3.47
CA LYS A 106 1.76 35.24 -3.19
C LYS A 106 1.13 34.33 -4.27
N GLU A 107 1.91 33.43 -4.80
CA GLU A 107 1.45 32.51 -5.83
C GLU A 107 0.47 31.46 -5.30
N VAL A 108 -0.39 30.98 -6.19
CA VAL A 108 -1.41 29.97 -5.84
C VAL A 108 -0.73 28.65 -5.45
N ILE A 109 -1.19 28.01 -4.38
CA ILE A 109 -0.66 26.74 -3.85
C ILE A 109 -0.43 25.69 -4.94
N SER A 110 -1.28 25.63 -5.97
CA SER A 110 -1.11 24.68 -7.08
C SER A 110 0.18 24.87 -7.88
N LYS A 111 0.62 26.12 -8.06
CA LYS A 111 1.91 26.41 -8.71
C LYS A 111 3.09 26.06 -7.81
N ALA A 112 2.95 26.34 -6.51
CA ALA A 112 3.93 25.97 -5.51
C ALA A 112 4.18 24.46 -5.52
N LEU A 113 3.11 23.69 -5.44
CA LEU A 113 3.20 22.24 -5.48
C LEU A 113 3.78 21.71 -6.80
N ALA A 114 3.49 22.36 -7.93
CA ALA A 114 4.07 21.97 -9.22
C ALA A 114 5.59 22.24 -9.31
N ALA A 115 6.06 23.33 -8.72
CA ALA A 115 7.47 23.72 -8.78
C ALA A 115 8.41 22.79 -7.99
N VAL A 116 7.92 22.13 -6.95
CA VAL A 116 8.72 21.18 -6.16
C VAL A 116 8.59 19.73 -6.62
N ARG A 117 7.82 19.44 -7.68
CA ARG A 117 7.67 18.08 -8.21
C ARG A 117 8.93 17.64 -8.95
N ALA A 118 9.54 16.53 -8.51
CA ALA A 118 10.67 15.90 -9.21
C ALA A 118 10.19 14.90 -10.26
N GLU A 119 9.14 14.14 -9.95
CA GLU A 119 8.57 13.11 -10.82
C GLU A 119 7.05 13.30 -10.93
N GLN A 120 6.52 13.03 -12.11
CA GLN A 120 5.09 13.05 -12.35
C GLN A 120 4.72 11.96 -13.35
N HIS A 121 3.70 11.17 -13.01
CA HIS A 121 3.15 10.12 -13.87
C HIS A 121 1.63 10.14 -13.83
N THR A 122 0.99 10.15 -15.00
CA THR A 122 -0.46 9.98 -15.11
C THR A 122 -0.78 8.51 -15.31
N LEU A 123 -1.52 7.94 -14.35
CA LEU A 123 -1.88 6.54 -14.36
C LEU A 123 -2.86 6.24 -15.49
N SER A 124 -2.46 5.36 -16.38
CA SER A 124 -3.37 4.79 -17.41
C SER A 124 -4.46 3.93 -16.76
N VAL A 125 -5.55 3.67 -17.48
CA VAL A 125 -6.65 2.84 -16.95
C VAL A 125 -6.18 1.44 -16.53
N PRO A 126 -5.31 0.72 -17.30
CA PRO A 126 -4.74 -0.53 -16.84
C PRO A 126 -3.98 -0.42 -15.51
N GLU A 127 -3.09 0.58 -15.36
CA GLU A 127 -2.35 0.80 -14.12
C GLU A 127 -3.28 1.08 -12.93
N GLN A 128 -4.36 1.83 -13.15
CA GLN A 128 -5.37 2.08 -12.12
C GLN A 128 -6.09 0.79 -11.70
N MET A 129 -6.38 -0.12 -12.64
CA MET A 129 -6.97 -1.42 -12.36
C MET A 129 -6.03 -2.30 -11.55
N GLU A 130 -4.76 -2.38 -11.96
CA GLU A 130 -3.72 -3.14 -11.25
C GLU A 130 -3.52 -2.63 -9.83
N GLU A 131 -3.42 -1.31 -9.67
CA GLU A 131 -3.28 -0.71 -8.33
C GLU A 131 -4.50 -0.95 -7.45
N MET A 132 -5.71 -0.90 -8.01
CA MET A 132 -6.92 -1.20 -7.25
C MET A 132 -6.88 -2.63 -6.71
N PHE A 133 -6.29 -3.56 -7.49
CA PHE A 133 -6.12 -4.94 -7.06
C PHE A 133 -5.04 -5.06 -5.98
N PHE A 134 -3.81 -4.70 -6.27
CA PHE A 134 -2.73 -4.99 -5.35
C PHE A 134 -2.82 -4.17 -4.04
N LEU A 135 -3.32 -2.93 -4.09
CA LEU A 135 -3.58 -2.14 -2.87
C LEU A 135 -4.82 -2.64 -2.12
N GLY A 136 -5.89 -2.95 -2.86
CA GLY A 136 -7.14 -3.41 -2.28
C GLY A 136 -7.02 -4.76 -1.59
N LEU A 137 -6.24 -5.69 -2.14
CA LEU A 137 -5.95 -7.00 -1.56
C LEU A 137 -5.12 -6.94 -0.26
N ARG A 138 -4.47 -5.81 0.04
CA ARG A 138 -3.85 -5.61 1.34
C ARG A 138 -4.86 -5.57 2.48
N LYS A 139 -6.08 -5.08 2.22
CA LYS A 139 -7.15 -5.05 3.22
C LYS A 139 -7.74 -6.44 3.44
N ASN A 140 -8.03 -6.78 4.67
CA ASN A 140 -8.74 -8.03 4.98
C ASN A 140 -10.12 -8.08 4.33
N SER A 141 -10.76 -6.92 4.13
CA SER A 141 -12.02 -6.80 3.41
C SER A 141 -11.86 -6.93 1.89
N GLY A 142 -10.65 -6.89 1.37
CA GLY A 142 -10.34 -7.04 -0.05
C GLY A 142 -10.93 -5.96 -0.95
N ILE A 143 -11.25 -6.35 -2.18
CA ILE A 143 -11.75 -5.50 -3.26
C ILE A 143 -13.24 -5.76 -3.46
N SER A 144 -14.01 -4.73 -3.73
CA SER A 144 -15.42 -4.81 -4.13
C SER A 144 -15.51 -4.95 -5.67
N GLU A 145 -16.18 -5.97 -6.15
CA GLU A 145 -16.43 -6.16 -7.58
C GLU A 145 -17.36 -5.08 -8.15
N ALA A 146 -18.32 -4.64 -7.33
CA ALA A 146 -19.23 -3.56 -7.70
C ALA A 146 -18.50 -2.22 -7.87
N ASP A 147 -17.54 -1.92 -6.97
CA ASP A 147 -16.73 -0.71 -7.07
C ASP A 147 -15.82 -0.74 -8.31
N PHE A 148 -15.26 -1.93 -8.62
CA PHE A 148 -14.45 -2.11 -9.82
C PHE A 148 -15.28 -1.89 -11.08
N LEU A 149 -16.44 -2.52 -11.18
CA LEU A 149 -17.37 -2.34 -12.31
C LEU A 149 -17.82 -0.88 -12.42
N GLY A 150 -18.19 -0.26 -11.32
CA GLY A 150 -18.62 1.14 -11.30
C GLY A 150 -17.55 2.12 -11.74
N LYS A 151 -16.28 1.84 -11.40
CA LYS A 151 -15.15 2.70 -11.77
C LYS A 151 -14.69 2.51 -13.22
N PHE A 152 -14.63 1.28 -13.70
CA PHE A 152 -13.98 0.95 -14.98
C PHE A 152 -14.95 0.53 -16.09
N GLY A 153 -16.24 0.32 -15.77
CA GLY A 153 -17.23 -0.16 -16.73
C GLY A 153 -16.99 -1.58 -17.25
N LYS A 154 -16.10 -2.33 -16.59
CA LYS A 154 -15.73 -3.72 -16.89
C LYS A 154 -15.82 -4.56 -15.64
N THR A 155 -16.19 -5.82 -15.79
CA THR A 155 -16.15 -6.75 -14.68
C THR A 155 -14.70 -7.18 -14.37
N VAL A 156 -14.48 -7.68 -13.17
CA VAL A 156 -13.18 -8.24 -12.80
C VAL A 156 -12.81 -9.43 -13.69
N ASP A 157 -13.81 -10.23 -14.09
CA ASP A 157 -13.61 -11.39 -14.96
C ASP A 157 -13.22 -11.01 -16.38
N ASP A 158 -13.66 -9.87 -16.89
CA ASP A 158 -13.26 -9.39 -18.23
C ASP A 158 -11.73 -9.16 -18.33
N ILE A 159 -11.08 -8.93 -17.21
CA ILE A 159 -9.66 -8.55 -17.16
C ILE A 159 -8.80 -9.65 -16.49
N TYR A 160 -9.24 -10.22 -15.37
CA TYR A 160 -8.41 -11.02 -14.47
C TYR A 160 -8.91 -12.47 -14.26
N ALA A 161 -9.90 -12.97 -15.02
CA ALA A 161 -10.52 -14.29 -14.83
C ALA A 161 -9.50 -15.42 -14.59
N GLN A 162 -8.51 -15.53 -15.48
CA GLN A 162 -7.51 -16.60 -15.41
C GLN A 162 -6.62 -16.51 -14.15
N VAL A 163 -6.21 -15.30 -13.80
CA VAL A 163 -5.36 -15.04 -12.62
C VAL A 163 -6.14 -15.34 -11.35
N LEU A 164 -7.39 -14.93 -11.29
CA LEU A 164 -8.27 -15.20 -10.14
C LEU A 164 -8.52 -16.69 -9.98
N GLU A 165 -8.91 -17.37 -11.05
CA GLU A 165 -9.16 -18.82 -11.03
C GLU A 165 -7.92 -19.59 -10.54
N LYS A 166 -6.74 -19.25 -11.05
CA LYS A 166 -5.47 -19.84 -10.64
C LYS A 166 -5.23 -19.66 -9.14
N ASN A 167 -5.34 -18.43 -8.64
CA ASN A 167 -5.08 -18.12 -7.24
C ASN A 167 -6.14 -18.72 -6.30
N GLN A 168 -7.40 -18.83 -6.74
CA GLN A 168 -8.45 -19.53 -6.00
C GLN A 168 -8.14 -21.03 -5.90
N LYS A 169 -7.72 -21.68 -6.99
CA LYS A 169 -7.31 -23.09 -7.00
C LYS A 169 -6.14 -23.38 -6.05
N PHE A 170 -5.23 -22.42 -5.91
CA PHE A 170 -4.13 -22.54 -4.94
C PHE A 170 -4.53 -22.19 -3.50
N GLY A 171 -5.78 -21.80 -3.27
CA GLY A 171 -6.28 -21.41 -1.96
C GLY A 171 -5.67 -20.10 -1.44
N LEU A 172 -5.24 -19.19 -2.34
CA LEU A 172 -4.63 -17.91 -2.00
C LEU A 172 -5.65 -16.76 -1.98
N LEU A 173 -6.72 -16.89 -2.78
CA LEU A 173 -7.82 -15.93 -2.87
C LEU A 173 -9.16 -16.60 -2.56
N VAL A 174 -10.06 -15.82 -1.99
CA VAL A 174 -11.48 -16.12 -1.85
C VAL A 174 -12.29 -15.07 -2.56
N ARG A 175 -13.34 -15.50 -3.27
CA ARG A 175 -14.34 -14.64 -3.89
C ARG A 175 -15.70 -14.98 -3.27
N GLU A 176 -16.23 -14.06 -2.49
CA GLU A 176 -17.44 -14.26 -1.72
C GLU A 176 -18.19 -12.94 -1.51
N ASN A 177 -19.51 -12.98 -1.60
CA ASN A 177 -20.40 -11.81 -1.36
C ASN A 177 -20.01 -10.56 -2.18
N GLY A 178 -19.60 -10.75 -3.46
CA GLY A 178 -19.19 -9.66 -4.34
C GLY A 178 -17.85 -9.00 -3.96
N ARG A 179 -17.02 -9.72 -3.19
CA ARG A 179 -15.69 -9.28 -2.78
C ARG A 179 -14.63 -10.32 -3.07
N ILE A 180 -13.42 -9.86 -3.33
CA ILE A 180 -12.23 -10.68 -3.56
C ILE A 180 -11.20 -10.29 -2.52
N PHE A 181 -10.72 -11.26 -1.74
CA PHE A 181 -9.75 -11.02 -0.67
C PHE A 181 -8.76 -12.19 -0.52
N LEU A 182 -7.62 -11.91 0.09
CA LEU A 182 -6.59 -12.91 0.37
C LEU A 182 -7.02 -13.84 1.52
N THR A 183 -6.79 -15.14 1.36
CA THR A 183 -6.82 -16.09 2.48
C THR A 183 -5.67 -15.79 3.46
N LYS A 184 -5.62 -16.48 4.61
CA LYS A 184 -4.43 -16.42 5.48
C LYS A 184 -3.17 -16.78 4.70
N ARG A 185 -3.18 -17.90 3.96
CA ARG A 185 -2.06 -18.34 3.12
C ARG A 185 -1.73 -17.33 2.02
N GLY A 186 -2.74 -16.72 1.41
CA GLY A 186 -2.53 -15.67 0.39
C GLY A 186 -1.83 -14.45 0.95
N ARG A 187 -2.12 -14.04 2.22
CA ARG A 187 -1.41 -12.93 2.89
C ARG A 187 0.05 -13.25 3.17
N GLU A 188 0.37 -14.49 3.56
CA GLU A 188 1.75 -14.94 3.81
C GLU A 188 2.62 -14.85 2.55
N VAL A 189 2.04 -15.10 1.38
CA VAL A 189 2.72 -15.06 0.07
C VAL A 189 2.21 -13.92 -0.82
N SER A 190 1.76 -12.84 -0.22
CA SER A 190 1.10 -11.73 -0.92
C SER A 190 1.93 -11.14 -2.06
N ASN A 191 3.25 -11.14 -1.95
CA ASN A 191 4.17 -10.69 -3.01
C ASN A 191 4.07 -11.52 -4.32
N VAL A 192 3.51 -12.72 -4.25
CA VAL A 192 3.34 -13.61 -5.43
C VAL A 192 1.94 -13.47 -6.03
N VAL A 193 0.97 -13.04 -5.21
CA VAL A 193 -0.44 -12.93 -5.59
C VAL A 193 -0.75 -11.56 -6.15
N MET A 194 -0.11 -10.54 -5.62
CA MET A 194 -0.20 -9.12 -6.00
C MET A 194 0.90 -8.76 -6.98
#